data_feabcda14a8ed71e0bb2836637fcc778
#
_entry.id   feabcda14a8ed71e0bb2836637fcc778
#
_cell.length_a   1.000
_cell.length_b   1.000
_cell.length_c   1.000
_cell.angle_alpha   90.00
_cell.angle_beta   90.00
_cell.angle_gamma   90.00
#
_symmetry.space_group_name_H-M   'P 1'
#
loop_
_entity.id
_entity.type
_entity.pdbx_description
1 polymer ?
#
loop_
_entity_poly.entity_id
_entity_poly.type
_entity_poly.pdbx_seq_one_letter_code
_entity_poly.pdbx_strand_id
1 'polypeptide(L)'
;MRKLILTAAVLALATPAAAQSTGTPVFAAPYRAFRASELGLSLSDPGSGVALEGFYKVGQKTWDLGVRGGFWDTDGAGTAVLLGVDGRTRAVTHSESFPLDGAFTLGAGAVLHDNANLFMVPVGLSLGRRVDLEGSTVSFVPYFQPVLTPVFGSGNSDMLFSIGLGADIRVQRDLDLRVSGALGDMDGISISAAFLH
;
A
#
# COMPACT_ATOMS: atom_id res chain seq x y z
N MET A 1 0.53 39.58 1.27
CA MET A 1 1.79 38.95 1.70
C MET A 1 1.59 37.92 2.83
N ARG A 2 0.83 38.17 3.90
CA ARG A 2 0.57 37.17 4.97
C ARG A 2 -0.12 35.88 4.50
N LYS A 3 -1.02 35.94 3.53
CA LYS A 3 -1.72 34.75 2.99
C LYS A 3 -0.81 33.84 2.15
N LEU A 4 0.15 34.41 1.43
CA LEU A 4 1.14 33.65 0.66
C LEU A 4 2.15 32.89 1.57
N ILE A 5 2.49 33.48 2.72
CA ILE A 5 3.40 32.83 3.71
C ILE A 5 2.68 31.66 4.40
N LEU A 6 1.38 31.77 4.68
CA LEU A 6 0.60 30.66 5.23
C LEU A 6 0.46 29.51 4.23
N THR A 7 0.26 29.81 2.95
CA THR A 7 0.17 28.78 1.90
C THR A 7 1.50 28.08 1.69
N ALA A 8 2.63 28.79 1.73
CA ALA A 8 3.97 28.19 1.66
C ALA A 8 4.32 27.37 2.91
N ALA A 9 3.86 27.77 4.10
CA ALA A 9 4.05 27.00 5.33
C ALA A 9 3.20 25.72 5.37
N VAL A 10 2.01 25.72 4.77
CA VAL A 10 1.16 24.53 4.64
C VAL A 10 1.73 23.55 3.61
N LEU A 11 2.35 24.03 2.52
CA LEU A 11 3.06 23.18 1.56
C LEU A 11 4.35 22.58 2.12
N ALA A 12 5.00 23.23 3.10
CA ALA A 12 6.22 22.72 3.76
C ALA A 12 5.92 21.66 4.84
N LEU A 13 4.65 21.49 5.24
CA LEU A 13 4.17 20.44 6.15
C LEU A 13 3.50 19.26 5.42
N ALA A 14 3.45 19.30 4.08
CA ALA A 14 3.09 18.15 3.27
C ALA A 14 4.23 17.13 3.30
N THR A 15 4.38 16.45 4.45
CA THR A 15 5.14 15.21 4.50
C THR A 15 4.46 14.24 3.52
N PRO A 16 5.21 13.53 2.67
CA PRO A 16 4.63 12.55 1.76
C PRO A 16 3.87 11.49 2.55
N ALA A 17 2.57 11.53 2.49
CA ALA A 17 1.71 10.53 3.12
C ALA A 17 1.42 9.45 2.10
N ALA A 18 1.83 8.24 2.39
CA ALA A 18 1.92 7.12 1.47
C ALA A 18 0.57 6.42 1.13
N ALA A 19 0.55 5.69 0.04
CA ALA A 19 -0.59 5.21 -0.74
C ALA A 19 -1.37 4.00 -0.20
N GLN A 20 -1.15 3.60 1.03
CA GLN A 20 -1.87 2.52 1.72
C GLN A 20 -2.56 3.05 2.98
N SER A 21 -3.37 2.23 3.60
CA SER A 21 -4.12 2.60 4.80
C SER A 21 -3.26 3.15 5.94
N THR A 22 -1.97 2.84 5.95
CA THR A 22 -0.98 3.28 6.96
C THR A 22 -0.01 4.34 6.46
N GLY A 23 -0.18 4.84 5.24
CA GLY A 23 0.75 5.82 4.73
C GLY A 23 2.06 5.26 4.16
N THR A 24 2.26 3.96 4.09
CA THR A 24 3.48 3.32 3.56
C THR A 24 3.30 2.83 2.12
N PRO A 25 4.35 2.74 1.28
CA PRO A 25 4.25 2.32 -0.12
C PRO A 25 4.13 0.78 -0.29
N VAL A 26 3.36 0.13 0.57
CA VAL A 26 3.15 -1.32 0.56
C VAL A 26 1.91 -1.66 -0.24
N PHE A 27 2.10 -2.07 -1.48
CA PHE A 27 1.04 -2.49 -2.41
C PHE A 27 1.01 -4.01 -2.57
N ALA A 28 0.00 -4.52 -3.25
CA ALA A 28 -0.11 -5.95 -3.52
C ALA A 28 -0.81 -6.20 -4.86
N ALA A 29 -0.43 -7.31 -5.51
CA ALA A 29 -0.99 -7.75 -6.78
C ALA A 29 -2.50 -8.02 -6.69
N PRO A 30 -3.26 -7.92 -7.82
CA PRO A 30 -4.72 -7.87 -7.79
C PRO A 30 -5.42 -9.14 -7.30
N TYR A 31 -4.77 -10.32 -7.28
CA TYR A 31 -5.53 -11.56 -7.03
C TYR A 31 -4.82 -12.67 -6.24
N ARG A 32 -3.53 -12.53 -5.89
CA ARG A 32 -2.80 -13.65 -5.25
C ARG A 32 -3.37 -14.06 -3.90
N ALA A 33 -3.73 -13.10 -3.08
CA ALA A 33 -4.22 -13.33 -1.73
C ALA A 33 -5.67 -13.83 -1.63
N PHE A 34 -6.44 -13.82 -2.72
CA PHE A 34 -7.86 -14.21 -2.64
C PHE A 34 -8.11 -15.68 -2.31
N ARG A 35 -7.13 -16.55 -2.48
CA ARG A 35 -7.28 -18.00 -2.31
C ARG A 35 -6.65 -18.54 -1.03
N ALA A 36 -5.92 -17.72 -0.31
CA ALA A 36 -5.23 -18.09 0.90
C ALA A 36 -5.24 -16.90 1.86
N SER A 37 -5.24 -17.18 3.15
CA SER A 37 -4.93 -16.17 4.16
C SER A 37 -3.42 -15.93 4.16
N GLU A 38 -2.99 -14.77 4.59
CA GLU A 38 -1.58 -14.42 4.61
C GLU A 38 -1.20 -13.68 5.90
N LEU A 39 -0.03 -14.02 6.42
CA LEU A 39 0.64 -13.31 7.51
C LEU A 39 1.98 -12.82 6.99
N GLY A 40 2.34 -11.57 7.22
CA GLY A 40 3.60 -11.07 6.71
C GLY A 40 4.14 -9.86 7.44
N LEU A 41 5.34 -9.49 7.00
CA LEU A 41 6.06 -8.29 7.43
C LEU A 41 6.45 -7.45 6.22
N SER A 42 6.49 -6.15 6.39
CA SER A 42 6.99 -5.20 5.40
C SER A 42 7.97 -4.22 6.02
N LEU A 43 9.02 -3.92 5.27
CA LEU A 43 9.96 -2.85 5.54
C LEU A 43 9.83 -1.85 4.39
N SER A 44 9.68 -0.58 4.72
CA SER A 44 9.50 0.48 3.72
C SER A 44 10.24 1.75 4.09
N ASP A 45 10.60 2.50 3.05
CA ASP A 45 11.00 3.89 3.12
C ASP A 45 9.88 4.72 2.48
N PRO A 46 9.06 5.42 3.28
CA PRO A 46 7.98 6.28 2.79
C PRO A 46 8.44 7.68 2.39
N GLY A 47 9.68 7.83 1.88
CA GLY A 47 10.28 9.13 1.50
C GLY A 47 10.94 9.87 2.65
N SER A 48 10.70 9.48 3.90
CA SER A 48 11.39 10.04 5.08
C SER A 48 11.44 9.01 6.21
N GLY A 49 12.62 8.44 6.46
CA GLY A 49 12.83 7.44 7.52
C GLY A 49 12.46 6.01 7.11
N VAL A 50 12.20 5.16 8.09
CA VAL A 50 11.96 3.72 7.88
C VAL A 50 10.72 3.27 8.64
N ALA A 51 9.84 2.53 7.95
CA ALA A 51 8.66 1.92 8.57
C ALA A 51 8.77 0.39 8.57
N LEU A 52 8.37 -0.24 9.68
CA LEU A 52 8.24 -1.68 9.84
C LEU A 52 6.80 -2.00 10.22
N GLU A 53 6.13 -2.84 9.45
CA GLU A 53 4.74 -3.23 9.69
C GLU A 53 4.56 -4.73 9.63
N GLY A 54 3.70 -5.27 10.51
CA GLY A 54 3.10 -6.58 10.38
C GLY A 54 1.72 -6.49 9.75
N PHE A 55 1.32 -7.52 9.00
CA PHE A 55 -0.03 -7.60 8.44
C PHE A 55 -0.58 -9.03 8.48
N TYR A 56 -1.90 -9.11 8.60
CA TYR A 56 -2.64 -10.36 8.46
C TYR A 56 -3.85 -10.13 7.56
N LYS A 57 -4.04 -11.00 6.55
CA LYS A 57 -5.18 -10.93 5.61
C LYS A 57 -5.88 -12.27 5.52
N VAL A 58 -7.20 -12.22 5.46
CA VAL A 58 -8.07 -13.38 5.22
C VAL A 58 -8.54 -13.36 3.77
N GLY A 59 -8.16 -14.38 2.99
CA GLY A 59 -8.58 -14.54 1.60
C GLY A 59 -9.88 -15.34 1.48
N GLN A 60 -10.78 -14.89 0.59
CA GLN A 60 -12.11 -15.49 0.36
C GLN A 60 -12.43 -15.56 -1.14
N LYS A 61 -11.71 -16.40 -1.89
CA LYS A 61 -11.91 -16.67 -3.34
C LYS A 61 -11.89 -15.45 -4.27
N THR A 62 -12.66 -14.42 -3.99
CA THR A 62 -12.80 -13.22 -4.84
C THR A 62 -12.55 -11.91 -4.11
N TRP A 63 -12.35 -11.96 -2.82
CA TRP A 63 -12.02 -10.81 -1.99
C TRP A 63 -11.06 -11.19 -0.86
N ASP A 64 -10.38 -10.24 -0.32
CA ASP A 64 -9.64 -10.35 0.93
C ASP A 64 -9.90 -9.13 1.84
N LEU A 65 -9.68 -9.34 3.12
CA LEU A 65 -9.73 -8.31 4.13
C LEU A 65 -8.55 -8.51 5.09
N GLY A 66 -7.87 -7.45 5.43
CA GLY A 66 -6.71 -7.51 6.29
C GLY A 66 -6.63 -6.38 7.30
N VAL A 67 -5.76 -6.60 8.26
CA VAL A 67 -5.31 -5.61 9.24
C VAL A 67 -3.81 -5.48 9.12
N ARG A 68 -3.30 -4.29 9.42
CA ARG A 68 -1.88 -4.02 9.47
C ARG A 68 -1.56 -3.04 10.58
N GLY A 69 -0.34 -3.11 11.09
CA GLY A 69 0.12 -2.17 12.09
C GLY A 69 1.62 -2.24 12.26
N GLY A 70 2.21 -1.17 12.74
CA GLY A 70 3.65 -1.05 12.85
C GLY A 70 4.10 0.28 13.39
N PHE A 71 5.36 0.59 13.09
CA PHE A 71 6.03 1.81 13.52
C PHE A 71 6.76 2.42 12.34
N TRP A 72 6.76 3.73 12.30
CA TRP A 72 7.51 4.54 11.35
C TRP A 72 8.44 5.47 12.12
N ASP A 73 9.72 5.22 12.01
CA ASP A 73 10.76 6.11 12.54
C ASP A 73 11.03 7.18 11.49
N THR A 74 10.54 8.38 11.75
CA THR A 74 10.62 9.52 10.83
C THR A 74 11.89 10.31 11.09
N ASP A 75 12.60 10.71 10.03
CA ASP A 75 13.84 11.48 10.12
C ASP A 75 13.67 12.78 10.92
N GLY A 76 14.14 12.79 12.17
CA GLY A 76 14.15 13.96 13.05
C GLY A 76 12.82 14.36 13.69
N ALA A 77 11.72 13.64 13.42
CA ALA A 77 10.41 13.94 14.00
C ALA A 77 9.95 12.94 15.07
N GLY A 78 10.63 11.81 15.21
CA GLY A 78 10.29 10.75 16.17
C GLY A 78 9.54 9.58 15.54
N THR A 79 9.00 8.71 16.38
CA THR A 79 8.33 7.48 15.91
C THR A 79 6.82 7.64 15.89
N ALA A 80 6.20 7.31 14.76
CA ALA A 80 4.76 7.21 14.62
C ALA A 80 4.28 5.76 14.77
N VAL A 81 3.07 5.56 15.27
CA VAL A 81 2.36 4.27 15.27
C VAL A 81 1.46 4.21 14.05
N LEU A 82 1.53 3.10 13.32
CA LEU A 82 0.77 2.83 12.12
C LEU A 82 -0.32 1.81 12.42
N LEU A 83 -1.56 2.11 12.05
CA LEU A 83 -2.70 1.19 12.16
C LEU A 83 -3.54 1.26 10.90
N GLY A 84 -3.94 0.12 10.36
CA GLY A 84 -4.74 0.11 9.15
C GLY A 84 -5.54 -1.17 8.94
N VAL A 85 -6.60 -1.01 8.15
CA VAL A 85 -7.38 -2.10 7.59
C VAL A 85 -7.45 -1.89 6.09
N ASP A 86 -7.38 -2.95 5.31
CA ASP A 86 -7.51 -2.88 3.87
C ASP A 86 -8.21 -4.13 3.32
N GLY A 87 -8.92 -3.95 2.23
CA GLY A 87 -9.60 -5.03 1.55
C GLY A 87 -9.49 -4.87 0.04
N ARG A 88 -9.56 -6.01 -0.65
CA ARG A 88 -9.60 -6.06 -2.11
C ARG A 88 -10.73 -6.95 -2.57
N THR A 89 -11.35 -6.59 -3.68
CA THR A 89 -12.30 -7.46 -4.36
C THR A 89 -11.98 -7.54 -5.84
N ARG A 90 -12.15 -8.72 -6.43
CA ARG A 90 -11.92 -8.91 -7.86
C ARG A 90 -12.88 -8.02 -8.66
N ALA A 91 -12.30 -7.18 -9.52
CA ALA A 91 -13.03 -6.30 -10.42
C ALA A 91 -13.06 -6.86 -11.85
N VAL A 92 -11.91 -7.37 -12.32
CA VAL A 92 -11.74 -7.85 -13.69
C VAL A 92 -10.92 -9.14 -13.69
N THR A 93 -11.28 -10.08 -14.54
CA THR A 93 -10.46 -11.24 -14.89
C THR A 93 -9.98 -11.05 -16.33
N HIS A 94 -8.71 -11.34 -16.60
CA HIS A 94 -8.15 -11.18 -17.93
C HIS A 94 -8.92 -11.99 -18.99
N SER A 95 -8.93 -11.45 -20.20
CA SER A 95 -9.54 -12.05 -21.38
C SER A 95 -8.68 -11.76 -22.61
N GLU A 96 -9.04 -12.27 -23.77
CA GLU A 96 -8.35 -11.93 -25.03
C GLU A 96 -8.42 -10.44 -25.35
N SER A 97 -9.52 -9.77 -25.00
CA SER A 97 -9.71 -8.33 -25.23
C SER A 97 -9.11 -7.44 -24.14
N PHE A 98 -8.86 -7.97 -22.95
CA PHE A 98 -8.25 -7.24 -21.84
C PHE A 98 -7.24 -8.12 -21.10
N PRO A 99 -5.94 -7.93 -21.28
CA PRO A 99 -4.92 -8.89 -20.85
C PRO A 99 -4.56 -8.83 -19.36
N LEU A 100 -5.22 -8.01 -18.54
CA LEU A 100 -4.91 -7.84 -17.13
C LEU A 100 -6.02 -8.35 -16.22
N ASP A 101 -5.65 -8.91 -15.08
CA ASP A 101 -6.53 -9.09 -13.94
C ASP A 101 -6.60 -7.79 -13.14
N GLY A 102 -7.75 -7.53 -12.52
CA GLY A 102 -7.95 -6.32 -11.74
C GLY A 102 -8.67 -6.57 -10.42
N ALA A 103 -8.28 -5.82 -9.40
CA ALA A 103 -8.96 -5.79 -8.11
C ALA A 103 -9.19 -4.35 -7.66
N PHE A 104 -10.40 -4.06 -7.26
CA PHE A 104 -10.73 -2.84 -6.54
C PHE A 104 -10.17 -2.93 -5.12
N THR A 105 -9.53 -1.86 -4.64
CA THR A 105 -8.91 -1.77 -3.33
C THR A 105 -9.54 -0.66 -2.51
N LEU A 106 -9.77 -0.92 -1.24
CA LEU A 106 -10.27 0.05 -0.27
C LEU A 106 -9.56 -0.16 1.05
N GLY A 107 -9.19 0.93 1.72
CA GLY A 107 -8.58 0.88 3.04
C GLY A 107 -9.04 2.01 3.95
N ALA A 108 -8.69 1.89 5.21
CA ALA A 108 -8.77 2.96 6.18
C ALA A 108 -7.64 2.79 7.20
N GLY A 109 -7.05 3.87 7.65
CA GLY A 109 -6.00 3.79 8.66
C GLY A 109 -5.58 5.10 9.25
N ALA A 110 -4.62 5.01 10.14
CA ALA A 110 -4.11 6.15 10.91
C ALA A 110 -2.59 6.07 11.05
N VAL A 111 -1.99 7.23 10.99
CA VAL A 111 -0.62 7.51 11.45
C VAL A 111 -0.76 8.35 12.72
N LEU A 112 -0.36 7.78 13.84
CA LEU A 112 -0.47 8.40 15.16
C LEU A 112 0.91 8.86 15.61
N HIS A 113 1.08 10.16 15.75
CA HIS A 113 2.31 10.78 16.18
C HIS A 113 2.02 11.78 17.31
N ASP A 114 2.98 12.03 18.20
CA ASP A 114 2.82 12.92 19.36
C ASP A 114 2.29 14.32 18.98
N ASN A 115 2.66 14.84 17.82
CA ASN A 115 2.36 16.19 17.38
C ASN A 115 1.21 16.28 16.36
N ALA A 116 0.83 15.18 15.71
CA ALA A 116 -0.21 15.17 14.67
C ALA A 116 -0.72 13.76 14.40
N ASN A 117 -2.03 13.63 14.26
CA ASN A 117 -2.66 12.39 13.82
C ASN A 117 -3.23 12.59 12.43
N LEU A 118 -2.96 11.61 11.54
CA LEU A 118 -3.50 11.57 10.19
C LEU A 118 -4.39 10.35 10.05
N PHE A 119 -5.54 10.53 9.42
CA PHE A 119 -6.45 9.46 9.03
C PHE A 119 -6.55 9.42 7.51
N MET A 120 -6.54 8.23 6.93
CA MET A 120 -6.49 8.02 5.48
C MET A 120 -7.53 7.00 5.05
N VAL A 121 -8.14 7.23 3.87
CA VAL A 121 -9.12 6.31 3.26
C VAL A 121 -8.73 6.05 1.80
N PRO A 122 -7.69 5.26 1.52
CA PRO A 122 -7.27 4.98 0.15
C PRO A 122 -8.30 4.14 -0.60
N VAL A 123 -8.55 4.53 -1.85
CA VAL A 123 -9.39 3.83 -2.82
C VAL A 123 -8.59 3.68 -4.12
N GLY A 124 -8.51 2.48 -4.65
CA GLY A 124 -7.69 2.24 -5.84
C GLY A 124 -8.12 1.04 -6.68
N LEU A 125 -7.39 0.85 -7.76
CA LEU A 125 -7.56 -0.28 -8.68
C LEU A 125 -6.20 -0.91 -8.96
N SER A 126 -5.94 -2.11 -8.42
CA SER A 126 -4.74 -2.87 -8.72
C SER A 126 -4.93 -3.66 -10.02
N LEU A 127 -4.02 -3.47 -10.98
CA LEU A 127 -4.04 -4.14 -12.28
C LEU A 127 -2.71 -4.85 -12.51
N GLY A 128 -2.75 -6.14 -12.85
CA GLY A 128 -1.55 -6.94 -13.07
C GLY A 128 -1.87 -8.28 -13.71
N ARG A 129 -0.83 -8.99 -14.12
CA ARG A 129 -0.97 -10.32 -14.70
C ARG A 129 0.11 -11.25 -14.19
N ARG A 130 -0.29 -12.48 -13.87
CA ARG A 130 0.64 -13.54 -13.51
C ARG A 130 1.48 -13.95 -14.73
N VAL A 131 2.78 -14.06 -14.49
CA VAL A 131 3.77 -14.61 -15.43
C VAL A 131 4.42 -15.81 -14.74
N ASP A 132 4.31 -16.96 -15.38
CA ASP A 132 4.97 -18.20 -14.95
C ASP A 132 6.26 -18.37 -15.74
N LEU A 133 7.35 -18.67 -15.04
CA LEU A 133 8.64 -18.93 -15.68
C LEU A 133 8.71 -20.41 -16.11
N GLU A 134 8.98 -20.64 -17.39
CA GLU A 134 9.10 -21.99 -17.93
C GLU A 134 10.21 -22.78 -17.20
N GLY A 135 9.91 -24.01 -16.81
CA GLY A 135 10.85 -24.89 -16.10
C GLY A 135 11.09 -24.50 -14.63
N SER A 136 10.34 -23.56 -14.05
CA SER A 136 10.47 -23.11 -12.67
C SER A 136 9.15 -23.21 -11.90
N THR A 137 9.25 -23.36 -10.58
CA THR A 137 8.10 -23.21 -9.67
C THR A 137 7.84 -21.75 -9.29
N VAL A 138 8.75 -20.85 -9.67
CA VAL A 138 8.64 -19.41 -9.41
C VAL A 138 7.66 -18.78 -10.39
N SER A 139 6.79 -17.95 -9.88
CA SER A 139 5.91 -17.10 -10.69
C SER A 139 5.89 -15.70 -10.11
N PHE A 140 5.70 -14.69 -10.93
CA PHE A 140 5.59 -13.31 -10.49
C PHE A 140 4.38 -12.61 -11.09
N VAL A 141 3.91 -11.59 -10.42
CA VAL A 141 2.78 -10.77 -10.83
C VAL A 141 3.21 -9.32 -10.79
N PRO A 142 3.73 -8.77 -11.89
CA PRO A 142 3.91 -7.33 -12.01
C PRO A 142 2.54 -6.66 -12.00
N TYR A 143 2.47 -5.49 -11.36
CA TYR A 143 1.22 -4.73 -11.26
C TYR A 143 1.46 -3.22 -11.16
N PHE A 144 0.42 -2.48 -11.47
CA PHE A 144 0.31 -1.06 -11.14
C PHE A 144 -1.03 -0.79 -10.46
N GLN A 145 -1.06 0.23 -9.62
CA GLN A 145 -2.21 0.53 -8.78
C GLN A 145 -2.37 2.06 -8.64
N PRO A 146 -3.20 2.71 -9.47
CA PRO A 146 -3.64 4.08 -9.19
C PRO A 146 -4.51 4.11 -7.93
N VAL A 147 -4.24 5.10 -7.06
CA VAL A 147 -4.91 5.26 -5.77
C VAL A 147 -5.23 6.73 -5.53
N LEU A 148 -6.45 6.99 -5.09
CA LEU A 148 -6.89 8.25 -4.50
C LEU A 148 -7.00 8.07 -3.00
N THR A 149 -6.42 8.99 -2.24
CA THR A 149 -6.40 8.90 -0.77
C THR A 149 -6.87 10.22 -0.15
N PRO A 150 -8.15 10.30 0.26
CA PRO A 150 -8.58 11.32 1.21
C PRO A 150 -7.80 11.22 2.50
N VAL A 151 -7.22 12.32 2.95
CA VAL A 151 -6.46 12.45 4.20
C VAL A 151 -7.13 13.48 5.09
N PHE A 152 -7.23 13.15 6.37
CA PHE A 152 -7.85 13.99 7.38
C PHE A 152 -6.91 14.12 8.59
N GLY A 153 -6.65 15.34 9.05
CA GLY A 153 -5.81 15.55 10.24
C GLY A 153 -5.72 17.01 10.63
N SER A 154 -5.57 17.27 11.94
CA SER A 154 -5.32 18.60 12.51
C SER A 154 -6.23 19.73 11.99
N GLY A 155 -7.49 19.41 11.67
CA GLY A 155 -8.48 20.39 11.16
C GLY A 155 -8.40 20.67 9.66
N ASN A 156 -7.54 19.97 8.94
CA ASN A 156 -7.40 20.04 7.47
C ASN A 156 -7.77 18.71 6.82
N SER A 157 -8.20 18.80 5.57
CA SER A 157 -8.39 17.62 4.71
C SER A 157 -7.71 17.87 3.36
N ASP A 158 -7.18 16.81 2.78
CA ASP A 158 -6.54 16.82 1.47
C ASP A 158 -6.91 15.57 0.67
N MET A 159 -6.68 15.61 -0.64
CA MET A 159 -6.88 14.50 -1.56
C MET A 159 -5.59 14.23 -2.30
N LEU A 160 -4.97 13.10 -1.99
CA LEU A 160 -3.70 12.69 -2.60
C LEU A 160 -3.94 11.68 -3.72
N PHE A 161 -3.14 11.79 -4.78
CA PHE A 161 -3.11 10.83 -5.87
C PHE A 161 -1.72 10.21 -5.99
N SER A 162 -1.68 8.88 -6.10
CA SER A 162 -0.44 8.16 -6.33
C SER A 162 -0.64 6.95 -7.25
N ILE A 163 0.45 6.49 -7.83
CA ILE A 163 0.51 5.27 -8.61
C ILE A 163 1.48 4.31 -7.91
N GLY A 164 0.94 3.23 -7.37
CA GLY A 164 1.73 2.10 -6.90
C GLY A 164 2.21 1.26 -8.07
N LEU A 165 3.47 0.84 -8.01
CA LEU A 165 4.08 -0.11 -8.93
C LEU A 165 4.73 -1.22 -8.13
N GLY A 166 4.68 -2.46 -8.61
CA GLY A 166 5.32 -3.54 -7.88
C GLY A 166 5.27 -4.90 -8.57
N ALA A 167 5.78 -5.88 -7.85
CA ALA A 167 5.71 -7.27 -8.24
C ALA A 167 5.57 -8.17 -6.99
N ASP A 168 4.63 -9.11 -7.03
CA ASP A 168 4.53 -10.20 -6.09
C ASP A 168 5.22 -11.43 -6.70
N ILE A 169 6.22 -11.99 -6.01
CA ILE A 169 7.06 -13.10 -6.48
C ILE A 169 6.78 -14.31 -5.58
N ARG A 170 6.17 -15.36 -6.14
CA ARG A 170 5.99 -16.65 -5.48
C ARG A 170 7.29 -17.41 -5.53
N VAL A 171 8.02 -17.49 -4.40
CA VAL A 171 9.29 -18.23 -4.29
C VAL A 171 9.10 -19.67 -3.81
N GLN A 172 8.05 -19.90 -3.00
CA GLN A 172 7.63 -21.23 -2.54
C GLN A 172 6.10 -21.30 -2.57
N ARG A 173 5.54 -22.48 -2.30
CA ARG A 173 4.07 -22.68 -2.32
C ARG A 173 3.34 -21.76 -1.36
N ASP A 174 3.96 -21.45 -0.24
CA ASP A 174 3.44 -20.72 0.91
C ASP A 174 4.19 -19.42 1.20
N LEU A 175 5.16 -19.03 0.34
CA LEU A 175 5.95 -17.81 0.56
C LEU A 175 5.94 -16.92 -0.69
N ASP A 176 5.44 -15.71 -0.51
CA ASP A 176 5.54 -14.60 -1.45
C ASP A 176 6.53 -13.53 -0.94
N LEU A 177 7.45 -13.13 -1.80
CA LEU A 177 8.21 -11.89 -1.65
C LEU A 177 7.55 -10.80 -2.50
N ARG A 178 7.51 -9.58 -1.98
CA ARG A 178 6.89 -8.44 -2.65
C ARG A 178 7.84 -7.27 -2.66
N VAL A 179 7.89 -6.61 -3.80
CA VAL A 179 8.59 -5.33 -3.95
C VAL A 179 7.59 -4.34 -4.51
N SER A 180 7.47 -3.18 -3.91
CA SER A 180 6.61 -2.13 -4.42
C SER A 180 7.20 -0.74 -4.19
N GLY A 181 6.69 0.21 -4.93
CA GLY A 181 7.00 1.62 -4.80
C GLY A 181 5.80 2.47 -5.19
N ALA A 182 5.80 3.71 -4.76
CA ALA A 182 4.79 4.71 -5.07
C ALA A 182 5.41 5.89 -5.82
N LEU A 183 4.63 6.50 -6.69
CA LEU A 183 4.94 7.73 -7.43
C LEU A 183 3.74 8.67 -7.36
N GLY A 184 3.97 9.97 -7.24
CA GLY A 184 2.93 11.00 -7.18
C GLY A 184 3.01 11.83 -5.91
N ASP A 185 1.85 12.16 -5.33
CA ASP A 185 1.79 12.91 -4.06
C ASP A 185 2.35 12.10 -2.89
N MET A 186 2.49 10.80 -3.10
CA MET A 186 3.11 9.85 -2.20
C MET A 186 4.18 9.11 -2.95
N ASP A 187 5.37 9.00 -2.39
CA ASP A 187 6.51 8.31 -2.94
C ASP A 187 7.10 7.31 -1.94
N GLY A 188 8.09 6.57 -2.36
CA GLY A 188 8.78 5.61 -1.51
C GLY A 188 8.82 4.20 -2.08
N ILE A 189 9.49 3.33 -1.35
CA ILE A 189 9.70 1.92 -1.73
C ILE A 189 9.41 0.98 -0.56
N SER A 190 9.04 -0.25 -0.83
CA SER A 190 8.89 -1.30 0.18
C SER A 190 9.31 -2.67 -0.31
N ILE A 191 9.72 -3.49 0.64
CA ILE A 191 9.87 -4.93 0.49
C ILE A 191 9.02 -5.64 1.54
N SER A 192 8.41 -6.76 1.18
CA SER A 192 7.59 -7.53 2.12
C SER A 192 7.79 -9.02 1.90
N ALA A 193 7.58 -9.79 2.97
CA ALA A 193 7.47 -11.24 2.92
C ALA A 193 6.11 -11.66 3.49
N ALA A 194 5.40 -12.53 2.80
CA ALA A 194 4.08 -13.01 3.17
C ALA A 194 4.03 -14.53 3.14
N PHE A 195 3.66 -15.13 4.26
CA PHE A 195 3.34 -16.55 4.38
C PHE A 195 1.85 -16.76 4.12
N LEU A 196 1.56 -17.74 3.25
CA LEU A 196 0.20 -18.12 2.88
C LEU A 196 -0.20 -19.41 3.59
N HIS A 197 -1.46 -19.47 4.04
CA HIS A 197 -2.01 -20.64 4.75
C HIS A 197 -3.53 -20.82 4.53
#